data_836cf756174c6d57e1595bface0efe11
#
_entry.id   836cf756174c6d57e1595bface0efe11
#
_cell.length_a   1.000
_cell.length_b   1.000
_cell.length_c   1.000
_cell.angle_alpha   90.00
_cell.angle_beta   90.00
_cell.angle_gamma   90.00
#
_symmetry.space_group_name_H-M   'P 1'
#
loop_
_entity.id
_entity.type
_entity.pdbx_description
1 polymer ?
#
loop_
_entity_poly.entity_id
_entity_poly.type
_entity_poly.pdbx_seq_one_letter_code
_entity_poly.pdbx_strand_id
1 'polypeptide(L)'
;MDNDLVKQLLEQNQQLIAMLAAKSETEVQVKKINKLDILKTYEPIEIDEYCKMVRYEYPLSINDCEFADIGFEHNCIKLLKKILSNPNTRPLHLCNKKSKSFYVYDCNEWKKKTYSESIYYIRRILNCCILSLIKISYLDKTKDMEWKDHNGYNMCQPIDEHLDKIITQILDIFVI
;
A
#
# COMPACT_ATOMS: atom_id res chain seq x y z
N MET A 1 -46.25 -21.31 -41.59
CA MET A 1 -45.31 -20.53 -40.77
C MET A 1 -45.02 -19.24 -41.51
N ASP A 2 -45.34 -18.13 -40.92
CA ASP A 2 -45.33 -16.83 -41.61
C ASP A 2 -43.89 -16.37 -41.88
N ASN A 3 -43.40 -16.50 -43.10
CA ASN A 3 -42.06 -16.10 -43.52
C ASN A 3 -41.77 -14.64 -43.19
N ASP A 4 -42.81 -13.78 -43.17
CA ASP A 4 -42.65 -12.36 -42.85
C ASP A 4 -42.33 -12.13 -41.37
N LEU A 5 -42.90 -12.93 -40.45
CA LEU A 5 -42.59 -12.85 -39.02
C LEU A 5 -41.15 -13.25 -38.72
N VAL A 6 -40.68 -14.32 -39.37
CA VAL A 6 -39.27 -14.76 -39.24
C VAL A 6 -38.29 -13.69 -39.76
N LYS A 7 -38.63 -13.02 -40.83
CA LYS A 7 -37.80 -11.95 -41.42
C LYS A 7 -37.75 -10.73 -40.48
N GLN A 8 -38.88 -10.33 -39.90
CA GLN A 8 -38.94 -9.24 -38.93
C GLN A 8 -38.10 -9.55 -37.66
N LEU A 9 -38.18 -10.78 -37.14
CA LEU A 9 -37.39 -11.19 -35.98
C LEU A 9 -35.89 -11.22 -36.27
N LEU A 10 -35.46 -11.60 -37.48
CA LEU A 10 -34.08 -11.55 -37.92
C LEU A 10 -33.55 -10.11 -38.02
N GLU A 11 -34.34 -9.21 -38.60
CA GLU A 11 -33.99 -7.79 -38.69
C GLU A 11 -33.90 -7.14 -37.30
N GLN A 12 -34.81 -7.43 -36.36
CA GLN A 12 -34.76 -6.95 -35.00
C GLN A 12 -33.53 -7.47 -34.26
N ASN A 13 -33.16 -8.75 -34.39
CA ASN A 13 -31.97 -9.31 -33.81
C ASN A 13 -30.70 -8.69 -34.34
N GLN A 14 -30.60 -8.43 -35.64
CA GLN A 14 -29.48 -7.74 -36.26
C GLN A 14 -29.34 -6.31 -35.73
N GLN A 15 -30.44 -5.58 -35.57
CA GLN A 15 -30.45 -4.24 -34.99
C GLN A 15 -29.99 -4.26 -33.51
N LEU A 16 -30.45 -5.21 -32.71
CA LEU A 16 -30.03 -5.37 -31.33
C LEU A 16 -28.52 -5.70 -31.21
N ILE A 17 -28.02 -6.57 -32.08
CA ILE A 17 -26.58 -6.91 -32.12
C ILE A 17 -25.77 -5.67 -32.49
N ALA A 18 -26.20 -4.88 -33.48
CA ALA A 18 -25.55 -3.64 -33.87
C ALA A 18 -25.56 -2.58 -32.75
N MET A 19 -26.68 -2.45 -32.03
CA MET A 19 -26.79 -1.56 -30.86
C MET A 19 -25.88 -2.02 -29.69
N LEU A 20 -25.80 -3.32 -29.43
CA LEU A 20 -24.90 -3.87 -28.40
C LEU A 20 -23.41 -3.68 -28.78
N ALA A 21 -23.05 -3.86 -30.05
CA ALA A 21 -21.71 -3.62 -30.53
C ALA A 21 -21.31 -2.13 -30.41
N ALA A 22 -22.19 -1.23 -30.83
CA ALA A 22 -21.99 0.21 -30.67
C ALA A 22 -21.89 0.66 -29.21
N LYS A 23 -22.67 0.03 -28.31
CA LYS A 23 -22.61 0.31 -26.88
C LYS A 23 -21.32 -0.22 -26.26
N SER A 24 -20.82 -1.38 -26.68
CA SER A 24 -19.55 -1.93 -26.23
C SER A 24 -18.35 -1.08 -26.70
N GLU A 25 -18.42 -0.51 -27.90
CA GLU A 25 -17.38 0.41 -28.39
C GLU A 25 -17.39 1.76 -27.64
N THR A 26 -18.56 2.22 -27.18
CA THR A 26 -18.67 3.46 -26.38
C THR A 26 -18.25 3.21 -24.91
N GLU A 27 -18.47 2.03 -24.34
CA GLU A 27 -18.01 1.69 -22.99
C GLU A 27 -16.51 1.41 -22.90
N VAL A 28 -15.85 1.05 -24.02
CA VAL A 28 -14.39 0.81 -24.06
C VAL A 28 -13.57 2.10 -24.10
N GLN A 29 -14.18 3.26 -24.29
CA GLN A 29 -13.54 4.56 -24.05
C GLN A 29 -13.67 5.02 -22.59
N VAL A 30 -13.61 4.13 -21.62
CA VAL A 30 -13.17 4.49 -20.28
C VAL A 30 -11.71 4.95 -20.44
N LYS A 31 -11.50 6.29 -20.50
CA LYS A 31 -10.17 6.89 -20.44
C LYS A 31 -9.41 6.15 -19.37
N LYS A 32 -8.36 5.42 -19.73
CA LYS A 32 -7.42 4.84 -18.75
C LYS A 32 -6.94 6.01 -17.92
N ILE A 33 -7.55 6.19 -16.74
CA ILE A 33 -7.14 7.26 -15.82
C ILE A 33 -5.67 6.98 -15.54
N ASN A 34 -4.82 7.92 -15.93
CA ASN A 34 -3.40 7.78 -15.64
C ASN A 34 -3.22 7.87 -14.12
N LYS A 35 -2.71 6.81 -13.51
CA LYS A 35 -2.45 6.77 -12.07
C LYS A 35 -1.64 7.96 -11.59
N LEU A 36 -0.71 8.45 -12.41
CA LEU A 36 0.10 9.61 -12.09
C LEU A 36 -0.74 10.89 -11.96
N ASP A 37 -1.82 11.02 -12.74
CA ASP A 37 -2.70 12.19 -12.66
C ASP A 37 -3.55 12.16 -11.38
N ILE A 38 -3.93 10.97 -10.91
CA ILE A 38 -4.55 10.82 -9.58
C ILE A 38 -3.54 11.22 -8.49
N LEU A 39 -2.31 10.74 -8.57
CA LEU A 39 -1.28 11.04 -7.57
C LEU A 39 -0.98 12.54 -7.45
N LYS A 40 -1.12 13.30 -8.53
CA LYS A 40 -0.96 14.77 -8.50
C LYS A 40 -2.04 15.49 -7.69
N THR A 41 -3.15 14.82 -7.39
CA THR A 41 -4.21 15.39 -6.54
C THR A 41 -3.98 15.15 -5.04
N TYR A 42 -2.99 14.32 -4.69
CA TYR A 42 -2.65 14.05 -3.31
C TYR A 42 -1.66 15.08 -2.77
N GLU A 43 -1.61 15.20 -1.46
CA GLU A 43 -0.66 16.04 -0.72
C GLU A 43 0.36 15.15 0.02
N PRO A 44 1.24 14.44 -0.71
CA PRO A 44 2.16 13.50 -0.11
C PRO A 44 3.20 14.23 0.72
N ILE A 45 3.60 13.60 1.81
CA ILE A 45 4.77 14.03 2.58
C ILE A 45 6.01 13.41 1.92
N GLU A 46 7.05 14.21 1.73
CA GLU A 46 8.31 13.72 1.18
C GLU A 46 8.89 12.59 2.04
N ILE A 47 9.53 11.60 1.42
CA ILE A 47 9.94 10.37 2.11
C ILE A 47 10.81 10.62 3.35
N ASP A 48 11.71 11.60 3.29
CA ASP A 48 12.58 11.93 4.41
C ASP A 48 11.82 12.58 5.56
N GLU A 49 10.89 13.48 5.25
CA GLU A 49 10.01 14.11 6.24
C GLU A 49 9.02 13.09 6.82
N TYR A 50 8.52 12.18 5.97
CA TYR A 50 7.66 11.10 6.42
C TYR A 50 8.37 10.17 7.43
N CYS A 51 9.62 9.83 7.15
CA CYS A 51 10.45 9.06 8.08
C CYS A 51 10.68 9.79 9.41
N LYS A 52 10.92 11.10 9.37
CA LYS A 52 11.05 11.93 10.58
C LYS A 52 9.73 11.98 11.37
N MET A 53 8.62 12.22 10.68
CA MET A 53 7.29 12.21 11.28
C MET A 53 7.01 10.87 11.98
N VAL A 54 7.23 9.75 11.30
CA VAL A 54 7.03 8.40 11.88
C VAL A 54 7.91 8.19 13.11
N ARG A 55 9.14 8.67 13.09
CA ARG A 55 10.10 8.48 14.18
C ARG A 55 9.82 9.33 15.41
N TYR A 56 9.30 10.53 15.24
CA TYR A 56 9.26 11.53 16.33
C TYR A 56 7.85 12.01 16.67
N GLU A 57 6.92 12.00 15.74
CA GLU A 57 5.62 12.68 15.87
C GLU A 57 4.44 11.70 15.78
N TYR A 58 4.61 10.57 15.08
CA TYR A 58 3.52 9.63 14.90
C TYR A 58 3.14 8.98 16.23
N PRO A 59 1.82 8.88 16.55
CA PRO A 59 1.35 8.39 17.84
C PRO A 59 1.45 6.86 17.95
N LEU A 60 2.67 6.34 17.94
CA LEU A 60 2.93 4.95 18.33
C LEU A 60 2.85 4.85 19.85
N SER A 61 2.41 3.70 20.33
CA SER A 61 2.22 3.42 21.75
C SER A 61 2.81 2.07 22.13
N ILE A 62 2.86 1.78 23.42
CA ILE A 62 3.28 0.49 23.93
C ILE A 62 2.44 -0.67 23.40
N ASN A 63 1.15 -0.42 23.08
CA ASN A 63 0.26 -1.40 22.48
C ASN A 63 0.60 -1.76 21.03
N ASP A 64 1.49 -1.01 20.41
CA ASP A 64 2.03 -1.33 19.09
C ASP A 64 3.28 -2.23 19.18
N CYS A 65 3.77 -2.52 20.41
CA CYS A 65 4.92 -3.37 20.70
C CYS A 65 4.49 -4.81 21.02
N GLU A 66 3.88 -5.50 20.05
CA GLU A 66 3.38 -6.88 20.25
C GLU A 66 4.29 -7.93 19.57
N PHE A 67 5.58 -7.63 19.41
CA PHE A 67 6.51 -8.48 18.66
C PHE A 67 6.69 -9.88 19.28
N ALA A 68 6.65 -9.97 20.60
CA ALA A 68 6.75 -11.24 21.30
C ALA A 68 5.49 -12.10 21.15
N ASP A 69 4.30 -11.46 21.12
CA ASP A 69 3.01 -12.14 21.13
C ASP A 69 2.58 -12.62 19.76
N ILE A 70 2.75 -11.78 18.74
CA ILE A 70 2.25 -12.06 17.37
C ILE A 70 3.37 -12.32 16.35
N GLY A 71 4.63 -12.20 16.77
CA GLY A 71 5.81 -12.38 15.93
C GLY A 71 6.18 -11.18 15.07
N PHE A 72 7.43 -11.17 14.61
CA PHE A 72 8.04 -10.03 13.93
C PHE A 72 7.29 -9.61 12.65
N GLU A 73 7.04 -10.56 11.73
CA GLU A 73 6.39 -10.27 10.45
C GLU A 73 5.00 -9.66 10.64
N HIS A 74 4.17 -10.28 11.49
CA HIS A 74 2.80 -9.81 11.73
C HIS A 74 2.75 -8.42 12.36
N ASN A 75 3.64 -8.15 13.32
CA ASN A 75 3.69 -6.84 13.93
C ASN A 75 4.17 -5.76 12.95
N CYS A 76 5.18 -6.06 12.12
CA CYS A 76 5.62 -5.17 11.04
C CYS A 76 4.50 -4.86 10.04
N ILE A 77 3.70 -5.86 9.65
CA ILE A 77 2.53 -5.68 8.77
C ILE A 77 1.49 -4.78 9.44
N LYS A 78 1.17 -5.01 10.72
CA LYS A 78 0.24 -4.19 11.51
C LYS A 78 0.70 -2.73 11.56
N LEU A 79 1.97 -2.51 11.85
CA LEU A 79 2.59 -1.18 11.89
C LEU A 79 2.51 -0.47 10.54
N LEU A 80 2.95 -1.10 9.47
CA LEU A 80 2.93 -0.51 8.13
C LEU A 80 1.50 -0.18 7.68
N LYS A 81 0.54 -1.06 7.96
CA LYS A 81 -0.88 -0.79 7.70
C LYS A 81 -1.38 0.43 8.47
N LYS A 82 -0.97 0.58 9.74
CA LYS A 82 -1.36 1.71 10.58
C LYS A 82 -0.77 3.02 10.06
N ILE A 83 0.54 3.08 9.85
CA ILE A 83 1.22 4.33 9.48
C ILE A 83 0.96 4.75 8.04
N LEU A 84 0.81 3.81 7.09
CA LEU A 84 0.54 4.07 5.68
C LEU A 84 -0.97 4.09 5.34
N SER A 85 -1.83 4.19 6.34
CA SER A 85 -3.30 4.14 6.17
C SER A 85 -3.85 5.32 5.36
N ASN A 86 -3.25 6.51 5.51
CA ASN A 86 -3.74 7.70 4.80
C ASN A 86 -3.16 7.77 3.37
N PRO A 87 -3.98 7.56 2.33
CA PRO A 87 -3.50 7.58 0.95
C PRO A 87 -3.02 8.97 0.49
N ASN A 88 -3.54 10.05 1.06
CA ASN A 88 -3.22 11.40 0.62
C ASN A 88 -1.81 11.85 1.04
N THR A 89 -1.34 11.41 2.21
CA THR A 89 -0.07 11.86 2.78
C THR A 89 1.06 10.85 2.66
N ARG A 90 0.75 9.58 2.38
CA ARG A 90 1.80 8.55 2.27
C ARG A 90 2.68 8.78 1.04
N PRO A 91 4.01 8.57 1.17
CA PRO A 91 4.95 8.82 0.07
C PRO A 91 5.07 7.67 -0.95
N LEU A 92 4.26 6.62 -0.84
CA LEU A 92 4.38 5.38 -1.62
C LEU A 92 3.01 4.94 -2.14
N HIS A 93 2.92 4.65 -3.46
CA HIS A 93 1.74 4.06 -4.08
C HIS A 93 2.10 2.96 -5.08
N LEU A 94 1.26 1.92 -5.15
CA LEU A 94 1.51 0.79 -6.04
C LEU A 94 1.23 1.15 -7.51
N CYS A 95 2.29 1.13 -8.32
CA CYS A 95 2.19 1.34 -9.76
C CYS A 95 1.66 0.07 -10.45
N ASN A 96 2.29 -1.08 -10.18
CA ASN A 96 1.94 -2.34 -10.81
C ASN A 96 2.11 -3.50 -9.82
N LYS A 97 1.02 -4.26 -9.57
CA LYS A 97 0.99 -5.37 -8.62
C LYS A 97 1.87 -6.56 -9.07
N LYS A 98 1.91 -6.86 -10.37
CA LYS A 98 2.68 -8.01 -10.89
C LYS A 98 4.19 -7.79 -10.76
N SER A 99 4.66 -6.60 -11.14
CA SER A 99 6.09 -6.24 -11.02
C SER A 99 6.45 -5.68 -9.65
N LYS A 100 5.49 -5.54 -8.73
CA LYS A 100 5.66 -4.90 -7.42
C LYS A 100 6.38 -3.53 -7.52
N SER A 101 6.15 -2.78 -8.61
CA SER A 101 6.73 -1.45 -8.80
C SER A 101 5.86 -0.37 -8.15
N PHE A 102 6.51 0.68 -7.63
CA PHE A 102 5.84 1.74 -6.89
C PHE A 102 6.10 3.12 -7.52
N TYR A 103 5.18 4.04 -7.27
CA TYR A 103 5.48 5.46 -7.29
C TYR A 103 5.97 5.86 -5.90
N VAL A 104 7.07 6.58 -5.84
CA VAL A 104 7.65 7.14 -4.61
C VAL A 104 7.67 8.66 -4.76
N TYR A 105 7.20 9.39 -3.75
CA TYR A 105 7.30 10.83 -3.69
C TYR A 105 8.63 11.23 -3.06
N ASP A 106 9.51 11.78 -3.88
CA ASP A 106 10.88 12.11 -3.53
C ASP A 106 11.37 13.32 -4.33
N CYS A 107 12.02 14.27 -3.67
CA CYS A 107 12.45 15.56 -4.27
C CYS A 107 11.26 16.32 -4.92
N ASN A 108 10.13 16.40 -4.23
CA ASN A 108 8.91 17.08 -4.65
C ASN A 108 8.27 16.54 -5.95
N GLU A 109 8.54 15.29 -6.31
CA GLU A 109 7.95 14.66 -7.48
C GLU A 109 7.66 13.16 -7.29
N TRP A 110 6.66 12.66 -8.02
CA TRP A 110 6.37 11.23 -8.08
C TRP A 110 7.30 10.53 -9.08
N LYS A 111 8.15 9.64 -8.57
CA LYS A 111 9.09 8.83 -9.37
C LYS A 111 8.65 7.38 -9.38
N LYS A 112 8.56 6.80 -10.57
CA LYS A 112 8.36 5.35 -10.68
C LYS A 112 9.64 4.62 -10.34
N LYS A 113 9.55 3.69 -9.39
CA LYS A 113 10.64 2.86 -8.89
C LYS A 113 10.38 1.38 -9.14
N THR A 114 11.45 0.65 -9.41
CA THR A 114 11.43 -0.80 -9.47
C THR A 114 11.16 -1.40 -8.08
N TYR A 115 10.90 -2.69 -8.00
CA TYR A 115 10.71 -3.36 -6.71
C TYR A 115 11.93 -3.23 -5.80
N SER A 116 13.13 -3.49 -6.31
CA SER A 116 14.36 -3.41 -5.54
C SER A 116 14.66 -2.00 -4.99
N GLU A 117 14.37 -0.96 -5.77
CA GLU A 117 14.50 0.41 -5.30
C GLU A 117 13.41 0.75 -4.25
N SER A 118 12.20 0.24 -4.43
CA SER A 118 11.06 0.54 -3.55
C SER A 118 11.21 -0.12 -2.17
N ILE A 119 11.81 -1.31 -2.11
CA ILE A 119 12.16 -2.01 -0.87
C ILE A 119 12.98 -1.10 0.06
N TYR A 120 13.93 -0.34 -0.47
CA TYR A 120 14.76 0.57 0.32
C TYR A 120 13.91 1.59 1.10
N TYR A 121 12.89 2.18 0.48
CA TYR A 121 12.03 3.17 1.11
C TYR A 121 11.11 2.55 2.17
N ILE A 122 10.53 1.38 1.87
CA ILE A 122 9.68 0.66 2.82
C ILE A 122 10.49 0.23 4.05
N ARG A 123 11.72 -0.26 3.85
CA ARG A 123 12.65 -0.58 4.92
C ARG A 123 12.94 0.64 5.80
N ARG A 124 13.20 1.80 5.21
CA ARG A 124 13.46 3.03 5.96
C ARG A 124 12.29 3.40 6.86
N ILE A 125 11.07 3.38 6.34
CA ILE A 125 9.86 3.66 7.11
C ILE A 125 9.74 2.66 8.27
N LEU A 126 9.89 1.37 8.00
CA LEU A 126 9.79 0.32 9.01
C LEU A 126 10.87 0.46 10.10
N ASN A 127 12.11 0.77 9.72
CA ASN A 127 13.18 1.05 10.68
C ASN A 127 12.83 2.24 11.59
N CYS A 128 12.24 3.29 11.06
CA CYS A 128 11.80 4.43 11.86
C CYS A 128 10.72 4.03 12.87
N CYS A 129 9.78 3.17 12.49
CA CYS A 129 8.76 2.63 13.41
C CYS A 129 9.41 1.83 14.54
N ILE A 130 10.27 0.87 14.19
CA ILE A 130 10.94 -0.01 15.15
C ILE A 130 11.77 0.82 16.14
N LEU A 131 12.56 1.77 15.67
CA LEU A 131 13.34 2.64 16.53
C LEU A 131 12.48 3.47 17.50
N SER A 132 11.32 3.95 17.05
CA SER A 132 10.35 4.62 17.92
C SER A 132 9.80 3.69 18.98
N LEU A 133 9.41 2.47 18.60
CA LEU A 133 8.86 1.48 19.53
C LEU A 133 9.89 0.99 20.53
N ILE A 134 11.14 0.80 20.14
CA ILE A 134 12.23 0.49 21.08
C ILE A 134 12.32 1.60 22.13
N LYS A 135 12.34 2.87 21.72
CA LYS A 135 12.37 3.98 22.66
C LYS A 135 11.16 3.99 23.59
N ILE A 136 9.96 3.81 23.05
CA ILE A 136 8.71 3.78 23.83
C ILE A 136 8.75 2.62 24.84
N SER A 137 9.15 1.42 24.42
CA SER A 137 9.18 0.24 25.29
C SER A 137 10.13 0.41 26.47
N TYR A 138 11.31 0.97 26.25
CA TYR A 138 12.27 1.22 27.33
C TYR A 138 11.86 2.36 28.27
N LEU A 139 11.14 3.36 27.79
CA LEU A 139 10.65 4.46 28.61
C LEU A 139 9.36 4.13 29.38
N ASP A 140 8.63 3.10 28.97
CA ASP A 140 7.39 2.71 29.64
C ASP A 140 7.67 2.12 31.02
N LYS A 141 7.07 2.74 32.06
CA LYS A 141 7.24 2.33 33.45
C LYS A 141 6.28 1.22 33.89
N THR A 142 5.31 0.87 33.06
CA THR A 142 4.32 -0.19 33.34
C THR A 142 4.83 -1.57 32.99
N LYS A 143 5.89 -1.66 32.21
CA LYS A 143 6.51 -2.92 31.77
C LYS A 143 7.79 -3.19 32.57
N ASP A 144 7.95 -4.44 33.01
CA ASP A 144 9.17 -4.89 33.66
C ASP A 144 10.33 -5.07 32.66
N MET A 145 11.52 -5.36 33.19
CA MET A 145 12.71 -5.53 32.34
C MET A 145 12.63 -6.80 31.51
N GLU A 146 12.06 -7.87 32.01
CA GLU A 146 11.93 -9.13 31.30
C GLU A 146 11.07 -8.95 30.04
N TRP A 147 9.93 -8.25 30.15
CA TRP A 147 9.09 -7.91 29.00
C TRP A 147 9.84 -7.03 27.99
N LYS A 148 10.59 -6.01 28.48
CA LYS A 148 11.36 -5.09 27.62
C LYS A 148 12.43 -5.80 26.84
N ASP A 149 13.19 -6.67 27.48
CA ASP A 149 14.27 -7.43 26.87
C ASP A 149 13.72 -8.43 25.84
N HIS A 150 12.63 -9.12 26.17
CA HIS A 150 11.99 -10.07 25.28
C HIS A 150 11.42 -9.40 24.03
N ASN A 151 10.70 -8.30 24.18
CA ASN A 151 10.21 -7.54 23.02
C ASN A 151 11.34 -6.86 22.26
N GLY A 152 12.34 -6.31 22.95
CA GLY A 152 13.53 -5.71 22.32
C GLY A 152 14.27 -6.69 21.44
N TYR A 153 14.50 -7.91 21.91
CA TYR A 153 15.09 -8.97 21.09
C TYR A 153 14.28 -9.27 19.84
N ASN A 154 12.94 -9.40 19.96
CA ASN A 154 12.07 -9.67 18.82
C ASN A 154 11.97 -8.49 17.85
N MET A 155 12.08 -7.24 18.31
CA MET A 155 12.16 -6.05 17.46
C MET A 155 13.46 -5.95 16.66
N CYS A 156 14.54 -6.54 17.15
CA CYS A 156 15.87 -6.50 16.52
C CYS A 156 16.10 -7.61 15.48
N GLN A 157 15.06 -8.30 15.03
CA GLN A 157 15.19 -9.30 13.97
C GLN A 157 15.67 -8.67 12.66
N PRO A 158 16.42 -9.40 11.83
CA PRO A 158 16.93 -8.89 10.55
C PRO A 158 15.78 -8.63 9.58
N ILE A 159 15.40 -7.37 9.41
CA ILE A 159 14.28 -6.94 8.56
C ILE A 159 14.39 -7.51 7.15
N ASP A 160 15.59 -7.60 6.61
CA ASP A 160 15.82 -8.01 5.22
C ASP A 160 15.35 -9.43 4.92
N GLU A 161 15.43 -10.33 5.89
CA GLU A 161 14.99 -11.71 5.74
C GLU A 161 13.46 -11.84 5.64
N HIS A 162 12.75 -10.85 6.19
CA HIS A 162 11.29 -10.85 6.29
C HIS A 162 10.60 -9.88 5.29
N LEU A 163 11.37 -8.96 4.72
CA LEU A 163 10.82 -7.78 4.03
C LEU A 163 9.97 -8.14 2.83
N ASP A 164 10.37 -9.13 2.01
CA ASP A 164 9.59 -9.56 0.83
C ASP A 164 8.23 -10.14 1.22
N LYS A 165 8.17 -10.93 2.29
CA LYS A 165 6.92 -11.48 2.82
C LYS A 165 6.02 -10.39 3.36
N ILE A 166 6.58 -9.45 4.12
CA ILE A 166 5.85 -8.31 4.69
C ILE A 166 5.24 -7.48 3.55
N ILE A 167 6.03 -7.09 2.56
CA ILE A 167 5.57 -6.28 1.42
C ILE A 167 4.47 -7.00 0.65
N THR A 168 4.62 -8.30 0.40
CA THR A 168 3.62 -9.07 -0.34
C THR A 168 2.25 -9.04 0.34
N GLN A 169 2.20 -9.04 1.67
CA GLN A 169 0.96 -9.02 2.44
C GLN A 169 0.34 -7.62 2.59
N ILE A 170 1.08 -6.56 2.30
CA ILE A 170 0.58 -5.18 2.40
C ILE A 170 0.38 -4.49 1.05
N LEU A 171 0.60 -5.19 -0.07
CA LEU A 171 0.47 -4.58 -1.41
C LEU A 171 -0.86 -3.86 -1.63
N ASP A 172 -1.94 -4.40 -1.06
CA ASP A 172 -3.28 -3.86 -1.28
C ASP A 172 -3.51 -2.49 -0.61
N ILE A 173 -2.76 -2.15 0.44
CA ILE A 173 -2.86 -0.82 1.04
C ILE A 173 -2.28 0.28 0.15
N PHE A 174 -1.40 -0.05 -0.79
CA PHE A 174 -0.76 0.92 -1.68
C PHE A 174 -1.53 1.17 -2.99
N VAL A 175 -2.64 0.46 -3.22
CA VAL A 175 -3.44 0.63 -4.45
C VAL A 175 -4.06 2.04 -4.47
N ILE A 176 -4.04 2.64 -5.67
CA ILE A 176 -4.68 3.90 -6.01
C ILE A 176 -6.09 3.61 -6.52
#